data_32aa09d1d3f956ebb39d388130bcc468
#
_entry.id   32aa09d1d3f956ebb39d388130bcc468
#
_cell.length_a   1.000
_cell.length_b   1.000
_cell.length_c   1.000
_cell.angle_alpha   90.00
_cell.angle_beta   90.00
_cell.angle_gamma   90.00
#
_symmetry.space_group_name_H-M   'P 1'
#
loop_
_entity.id
_entity.type
_entity.pdbx_description
1 polymer ?
#
loop_
_entity_poly.entity_id
_entity_poly.type
_entity_poly.pdbx_seq_one_letter_code
_entity_poly.pdbx_strand_id
1 'polypeptide(L)'
;MAGRRIIESEILVMTYDFETIMDRRGKDALAVDAIGAGVEWAVVPTKPKDGFSVIPMWVADMNFATVPTIPKEIIKRAEHPAYGYYLPTDEYFESIIRWHKERNNVSGLERKNIGYENGVLGCVSTAIKAFTTPGEKILLHSPTYIGFTHVLENTGRVAELSPLKKDENGVWRMDYADMNRRIKENHIHLAILCSPHNPCGRVWTREELEQAMAIFRENQCIVISDEIWSDILLNGNKHIPTQSISEDAKNRTIAVYAPSKTFNLAGLIGSYHIIYNNYLKDRMKRESDMTHYNSMNVLSMHALIGAYKDEGHQWVDELCEMLSKNINYAYDLIQNEIEGIEVSKPEGTYMLFLHCEEYCKNHDLTIDELIQRGWDVGVAWQQGAPFHDEWGIRMNLAVPYSLVTEAFDRLKHYVF
;
A
#
# COMPACT_ATOMS: atom_id res chain seq x y z
N MET A 1 25.14 -44.42 -15.21
CA MET A 1 24.47 -43.45 -16.14
C MET A 1 23.38 -42.77 -15.40
N ALA A 2 23.64 -41.58 -14.88
CA ALA A 2 22.67 -40.79 -14.14
C ALA A 2 22.13 -39.72 -15.08
N GLY A 3 20.83 -39.86 -15.44
CA GLY A 3 20.16 -38.91 -16.31
C GLY A 3 19.93 -37.59 -15.59
N ARG A 4 20.52 -36.49 -16.09
CA ARG A 4 20.17 -35.14 -15.76
C ARG A 4 18.73 -34.88 -16.27
N ARG A 5 17.77 -34.70 -15.36
CA ARG A 5 16.52 -34.06 -15.70
C ARG A 5 16.79 -32.57 -15.89
N ILE A 6 16.68 -32.13 -17.11
CA ILE A 6 16.58 -30.71 -17.47
C ILE A 6 15.16 -30.30 -17.04
N ILE A 7 15.06 -29.46 -16.04
CA ILE A 7 13.81 -28.77 -15.73
C ILE A 7 13.72 -27.64 -16.75
N GLU A 8 12.96 -27.86 -17.84
CA GLU A 8 12.49 -26.77 -18.68
C GLU A 8 11.65 -25.85 -17.80
N SER A 9 12.15 -24.66 -17.51
CA SER A 9 11.35 -23.59 -16.96
C SER A 9 10.32 -23.22 -18.05
N GLU A 10 9.05 -23.54 -17.83
CA GLU A 10 7.96 -23.01 -18.64
C GLU A 10 8.11 -21.49 -18.64
N ILE A 11 8.41 -20.90 -19.80
CA ILE A 11 8.39 -19.46 -20.00
C ILE A 11 6.91 -19.09 -19.94
N LEU A 12 6.50 -18.51 -18.83
CA LEU A 12 5.14 -17.99 -18.66
C LEU A 12 4.97 -16.87 -19.69
N VAL A 13 4.10 -17.06 -20.67
CA VAL A 13 3.77 -16.01 -21.64
C VAL A 13 2.76 -15.10 -21.00
N MET A 14 3.20 -13.91 -20.53
CA MET A 14 2.30 -12.88 -20.00
C MET A 14 1.41 -12.33 -21.11
N THR A 15 0.13 -12.13 -20.80
CA THR A 15 -0.86 -11.53 -21.71
C THR A 15 -0.72 -10.01 -21.74
N TYR A 16 -0.32 -9.42 -20.58
CA TYR A 16 -0.18 -7.98 -20.42
C TYR A 16 1.27 -7.52 -20.51
N ASP A 17 1.46 -6.30 -21.00
CA ASP A 17 2.79 -5.70 -21.17
C ASP A 17 3.25 -5.00 -19.89
N PHE A 18 4.21 -5.61 -19.20
CA PHE A 18 4.93 -5.03 -18.06
C PHE A 18 6.40 -4.71 -18.39
N GLU A 19 6.79 -4.82 -19.65
CA GLU A 19 8.18 -4.62 -20.10
C GLU A 19 8.40 -3.23 -20.74
N THR A 20 7.36 -2.66 -21.36
CA THR A 20 7.45 -1.36 -22.05
C THR A 20 7.63 -0.23 -21.02
N ILE A 21 8.71 0.55 -21.21
CA ILE A 21 8.94 1.77 -20.42
C ILE A 21 8.00 2.87 -20.92
N MET A 22 7.01 3.19 -20.12
CA MET A 22 6.04 4.24 -20.42
C MET A 22 6.61 5.62 -20.10
N ASP A 23 6.65 6.53 -21.08
CA ASP A 23 6.97 7.94 -20.82
C ASP A 23 5.79 8.65 -20.16
N ARG A 24 5.95 8.99 -18.89
CA ARG A 24 4.95 9.66 -18.07
C ARG A 24 5.18 11.17 -17.93
N ARG A 25 6.23 11.74 -18.52
CA ARG A 25 6.56 13.16 -18.44
C ARG A 25 5.48 14.01 -19.11
N GLY A 26 5.03 15.04 -18.41
CA GLY A 26 3.94 15.91 -18.90
C GLY A 26 2.60 15.20 -19.06
N LYS A 27 2.38 14.11 -18.29
CA LYS A 27 1.14 13.33 -18.23
C LYS A 27 0.53 13.33 -16.82
N ASP A 28 0.69 14.45 -16.10
CA ASP A 28 0.20 14.65 -14.73
C ASP A 28 0.77 13.62 -13.72
N ALA A 29 2.00 13.16 -13.96
CA ALA A 29 2.63 12.11 -13.19
C ALA A 29 3.58 12.69 -12.13
N LEU A 30 3.11 12.81 -10.89
CA LEU A 30 3.89 13.29 -9.76
C LEU A 30 5.27 12.62 -9.67
N ALA A 31 5.33 11.30 -9.92
CA ALA A 31 6.55 10.51 -9.80
C ALA A 31 7.72 10.99 -10.68
N VAL A 32 7.44 11.69 -11.76
CA VAL A 32 8.45 12.20 -12.71
C VAL A 32 8.42 13.73 -12.83
N ASP A 33 7.24 14.35 -12.86
CA ASP A 33 7.08 15.78 -13.12
C ASP A 33 7.48 16.66 -11.91
N ALA A 34 7.40 16.12 -10.68
CA ALA A 34 7.81 16.83 -9.47
C ALA A 34 9.32 16.80 -9.18
N ILE A 35 10.08 15.93 -9.86
CA ILE A 35 11.53 15.77 -9.59
C ILE A 35 12.27 17.07 -9.86
N GLY A 36 12.95 17.57 -8.81
CA GLY A 36 13.64 18.85 -8.84
C GLY A 36 12.76 20.10 -8.88
N ALA A 37 11.43 19.94 -8.78
CA ALA A 37 10.53 21.10 -8.79
C ALA A 37 10.36 21.74 -7.40
N GLY A 38 10.58 20.97 -6.32
CA GLY A 38 10.26 21.37 -4.95
C GLY A 38 8.75 21.49 -4.75
N VAL A 39 8.20 20.73 -3.79
CA VAL A 39 6.80 20.85 -3.37
C VAL A 39 6.77 21.09 -1.87
N GLU A 40 5.86 21.95 -1.39
CA GLU A 40 5.83 22.37 0.01
C GLU A 40 5.44 21.22 0.98
N TRP A 41 4.72 20.21 0.49
CA TRP A 41 4.12 19.15 1.33
C TRP A 41 4.93 17.84 1.37
N ALA A 42 6.02 17.74 0.58
CA ALA A 42 6.85 16.55 0.57
C ALA A 42 8.30 16.86 0.18
N VAL A 43 9.24 16.06 0.71
CA VAL A 43 10.60 16.01 0.19
C VAL A 43 10.58 15.20 -1.10
N VAL A 44 10.93 15.86 -2.20
CA VAL A 44 10.98 15.25 -3.53
C VAL A 44 12.43 15.06 -3.96
N PRO A 45 12.73 14.00 -4.76
CA PRO A 45 14.06 13.77 -5.29
C PRO A 45 14.58 14.97 -6.11
N THR A 46 15.86 15.25 -6.00
CA THR A 46 16.54 16.25 -6.82
C THR A 46 16.72 15.75 -8.26
N LYS A 47 17.02 16.63 -9.18
CA LYS A 47 17.40 16.23 -10.55
C LYS A 47 18.71 15.44 -10.50
N PRO A 48 18.83 14.37 -11.30
CA PRO A 48 20.07 13.62 -11.38
C PRO A 48 21.19 14.46 -12.01
N LYS A 49 22.43 14.03 -11.82
CA LYS A 49 23.60 14.57 -12.52
C LYS A 49 23.54 14.25 -14.02
N ASP A 50 24.26 15.05 -14.80
CA ASP A 50 24.38 14.84 -16.24
C ASP A 50 24.82 13.41 -16.57
N GLY A 51 24.17 12.79 -17.55
CA GLY A 51 24.42 11.41 -17.96
C GLY A 51 23.49 10.37 -17.35
N PHE A 52 22.68 10.73 -16.34
CA PHE A 52 21.72 9.81 -15.75
C PHE A 52 20.26 10.22 -16.03
N SER A 53 19.48 9.26 -16.51
CA SER A 53 18.02 9.40 -16.63
C SER A 53 17.33 9.12 -15.30
N VAL A 54 16.14 9.67 -15.08
CA VAL A 54 15.32 9.39 -13.90
C VAL A 54 14.69 8.00 -13.96
N ILE A 55 14.85 7.24 -12.88
CA ILE A 55 14.10 6.01 -12.59
C ILE A 55 13.20 6.30 -11.38
N PRO A 56 11.87 6.46 -11.55
CA PRO A 56 10.99 6.91 -10.49
C PRO A 56 10.62 5.76 -9.53
N MET A 57 11.19 5.78 -8.32
CA MET A 57 11.02 4.73 -7.30
C MET A 57 10.56 5.29 -5.94
N TRP A 58 9.96 6.48 -5.88
CA TRP A 58 9.57 7.14 -4.62
C TRP A 58 8.06 7.20 -4.36
N VAL A 59 7.26 7.48 -5.38
CA VAL A 59 5.80 7.55 -5.24
C VAL A 59 5.21 6.13 -5.26
N ALA A 60 4.16 5.91 -4.48
CA ALA A 60 3.46 4.63 -4.45
C ALA A 60 2.42 4.53 -5.59
N ASP A 61 2.88 4.67 -6.83
CA ASP A 61 2.14 4.41 -8.07
C ASP A 61 2.96 3.51 -9.01
N MET A 62 2.40 3.08 -10.13
CA MET A 62 3.07 2.13 -11.03
C MET A 62 3.47 2.78 -12.37
N ASN A 63 4.54 2.24 -12.96
CA ASN A 63 4.98 2.61 -14.31
C ASN A 63 4.52 1.58 -15.36
N PHE A 64 3.37 0.96 -15.14
CA PHE A 64 2.70 0.02 -16.04
C PHE A 64 1.38 0.59 -16.53
N ALA A 65 0.97 0.23 -17.74
CA ALA A 65 -0.38 0.46 -18.21
C ALA A 65 -1.36 -0.36 -17.36
N THR A 66 -2.47 0.26 -16.93
CA THR A 66 -3.52 -0.48 -16.23
C THR A 66 -4.28 -1.40 -17.18
N VAL A 67 -5.08 -2.33 -16.61
CA VAL A 67 -5.88 -3.25 -17.41
C VAL A 67 -6.80 -2.52 -18.40
N PRO A 68 -6.88 -2.94 -19.68
CA PRO A 68 -7.60 -2.21 -20.73
C PRO A 68 -9.11 -2.03 -20.50
N THR A 69 -9.71 -2.85 -19.63
CA THR A 69 -11.13 -2.73 -19.27
C THR A 69 -11.45 -1.44 -18.52
N ILE A 70 -10.49 -0.89 -17.78
CA ILE A 70 -10.66 0.37 -17.03
C ILE A 70 -10.89 1.56 -17.97
N PRO A 71 -9.93 1.93 -18.85
CA PRO A 71 -10.16 3.06 -19.77
C PRO A 71 -11.35 2.82 -20.67
N LYS A 72 -11.68 1.58 -21.04
CA LYS A 72 -12.85 1.25 -21.84
C LYS A 72 -14.16 1.63 -21.13
N GLU A 73 -14.33 1.30 -19.85
CA GLU A 73 -15.51 1.67 -19.07
C GLU A 73 -15.59 3.17 -18.80
N ILE A 74 -14.45 3.83 -18.56
CA ILE A 74 -14.39 5.29 -18.39
C ILE A 74 -14.83 6.01 -19.69
N ILE A 75 -14.27 5.61 -20.83
CA ILE A 75 -14.58 6.21 -22.15
C ILE A 75 -16.07 6.00 -22.46
N LYS A 76 -16.58 4.79 -22.33
CA LYS A 76 -18.01 4.47 -22.52
C LYS A 76 -18.91 5.40 -21.70
N ARG A 77 -18.55 5.69 -20.44
CA ARG A 77 -19.31 6.63 -19.60
C ARG A 77 -19.13 8.07 -20.07
N ALA A 78 -17.90 8.46 -20.45
CA ALA A 78 -17.55 9.80 -20.86
C ALA A 78 -18.18 10.22 -22.20
N GLU A 79 -18.47 9.27 -23.09
CA GLU A 79 -19.18 9.50 -24.34
C GLU A 79 -20.60 10.09 -24.14
N HIS A 80 -21.21 9.84 -22.98
CA HIS A 80 -22.46 10.51 -22.61
C HIS A 80 -22.15 11.87 -21.97
N PRO A 81 -22.49 13.01 -22.61
CA PRO A 81 -21.96 14.33 -22.25
C PRO A 81 -22.63 15.00 -21.03
N ALA A 82 -23.44 14.26 -20.25
CA ALA A 82 -24.09 14.80 -19.05
C ALA A 82 -23.53 14.13 -17.78
N TYR A 83 -23.03 14.95 -16.87
CA TYR A 83 -22.41 14.54 -15.59
C TYR A 83 -23.20 15.06 -14.38
N GLY A 84 -24.54 15.00 -14.46
CA GLY A 84 -25.43 15.41 -13.39
C GLY A 84 -25.43 14.44 -12.21
N TYR A 85 -26.33 14.69 -11.24
CA TYR A 85 -26.51 13.80 -10.10
C TYR A 85 -26.86 12.38 -10.54
N TYR A 86 -26.32 11.38 -9.81
CA TYR A 86 -26.54 9.97 -10.12
C TYR A 86 -26.61 9.12 -8.84
N LEU A 87 -27.11 7.93 -8.98
CA LEU A 87 -27.07 6.90 -7.93
C LEU A 87 -26.04 5.83 -8.31
N PRO A 88 -25.24 5.34 -7.36
CA PRO A 88 -24.38 4.19 -7.61
C PRO A 88 -25.17 2.99 -8.12
N THR A 89 -24.66 2.35 -9.17
CA THR A 89 -25.33 1.25 -9.85
C THR A 89 -25.24 -0.06 -9.04
N ASP A 90 -26.14 -0.99 -9.27
CA ASP A 90 -26.04 -2.33 -8.68
C ASP A 90 -24.76 -3.03 -9.13
N GLU A 91 -24.35 -2.86 -10.40
CA GLU A 91 -23.11 -3.40 -10.95
C GLU A 91 -21.86 -2.99 -10.15
N TYR A 92 -21.83 -1.77 -9.62
CA TYR A 92 -20.73 -1.32 -8.75
C TYR A 92 -20.61 -2.18 -7.50
N PHE A 93 -21.72 -2.40 -6.78
CA PHE A 93 -21.72 -3.20 -5.55
C PHE A 93 -21.50 -4.69 -5.84
N GLU A 94 -22.09 -5.22 -6.89
CA GLU A 94 -21.91 -6.61 -7.32
C GLU A 94 -20.46 -6.89 -7.72
N SER A 95 -19.79 -5.93 -8.38
CA SER A 95 -18.35 -6.03 -8.70
C SER A 95 -17.49 -6.15 -7.44
N ILE A 96 -17.75 -5.34 -6.41
CA ILE A 96 -17.06 -5.43 -5.12
C ILE A 96 -17.34 -6.77 -4.44
N ILE A 97 -18.60 -7.19 -4.36
CA ILE A 97 -18.99 -8.44 -3.69
C ILE A 97 -18.33 -9.63 -4.38
N ARG A 98 -18.37 -9.67 -5.73
CA ARG A 98 -17.73 -10.73 -6.52
C ARG A 98 -16.21 -10.74 -6.29
N TRP A 99 -15.54 -9.58 -6.37
CA TRP A 99 -14.10 -9.45 -6.15
C TRP A 99 -13.66 -10.02 -4.81
N HIS A 100 -14.32 -9.61 -3.73
CA HIS A 100 -14.03 -10.13 -2.39
C HIS A 100 -14.30 -11.62 -2.23
N LYS A 101 -15.35 -12.12 -2.88
CA LYS A 101 -15.66 -13.56 -2.86
C LYS A 101 -14.55 -14.36 -3.55
N GLU A 102 -14.09 -13.91 -4.72
CA GLU A 102 -13.16 -14.66 -5.56
C GLU A 102 -11.70 -14.49 -5.12
N ARG A 103 -11.29 -13.27 -4.76
CA ARG A 103 -9.90 -13.01 -4.33
C ARG A 103 -9.64 -13.28 -2.86
N ASN A 104 -10.57 -12.92 -2.00
CA ASN A 104 -10.39 -12.95 -0.55
C ASN A 104 -11.22 -14.04 0.15
N ASN A 105 -11.93 -14.88 -0.61
CA ASN A 105 -12.81 -15.94 -0.09
C ASN A 105 -13.85 -15.42 0.93
N VAL A 106 -14.34 -14.20 0.75
CA VAL A 106 -15.33 -13.58 1.62
C VAL A 106 -16.72 -14.03 1.21
N SER A 107 -17.49 -14.59 2.14
CA SER A 107 -18.90 -14.97 1.94
C SER A 107 -19.83 -14.08 2.76
N GLY A 108 -21.05 -13.89 2.26
CA GLY A 108 -22.09 -13.14 2.99
C GLY A 108 -21.87 -11.62 3.02
N LEU A 109 -21.02 -11.08 2.15
CA LEU A 109 -20.93 -9.64 1.94
C LEU A 109 -22.16 -9.16 1.16
N GLU A 110 -22.82 -8.14 1.68
CA GLU A 110 -24.03 -7.56 1.08
C GLU A 110 -23.82 -6.06 0.79
N ARG A 111 -24.56 -5.51 -0.16
CA ARG A 111 -24.53 -4.07 -0.49
C ARG A 111 -24.62 -3.16 0.74
N LYS A 112 -25.46 -3.51 1.72
CA LYS A 112 -25.63 -2.70 2.96
C LYS A 112 -24.37 -2.58 3.83
N ASN A 113 -23.38 -3.45 3.60
CA ASN A 113 -22.10 -3.43 4.32
C ASN A 113 -21.05 -2.53 3.66
N ILE A 114 -21.29 -2.11 2.42
CA ILE A 114 -20.34 -1.36 1.58
C ILE A 114 -20.73 0.11 1.58
N GLY A 115 -19.76 0.98 1.87
CA GLY A 115 -19.92 2.42 1.74
C GLY A 115 -18.77 3.03 0.97
N TYR A 116 -19.07 4.03 0.13
CA TYR A 116 -18.04 4.78 -0.59
C TYR A 116 -17.24 5.65 0.38
N GLU A 117 -15.95 5.80 0.09
CA GLU A 117 -15.05 6.69 0.78
C GLU A 117 -14.20 7.49 -0.20
N ASN A 118 -13.90 8.74 0.17
CA ASN A 118 -13.14 9.67 -0.65
C ASN A 118 -11.62 9.43 -0.48
N GLY A 119 -11.14 8.29 -0.94
CA GLY A 119 -9.81 7.75 -0.68
C GLY A 119 -9.70 7.07 0.69
N VAL A 120 -8.71 6.19 0.85
CA VAL A 120 -8.48 5.45 2.10
C VAL A 120 -8.19 6.40 3.27
N LEU A 121 -7.37 7.44 3.07
CA LEU A 121 -7.11 8.43 4.11
C LEU A 121 -8.35 9.26 4.46
N GLY A 122 -9.27 9.46 3.52
CA GLY A 122 -10.60 10.03 3.79
C GLY A 122 -11.40 9.15 4.73
N CYS A 123 -11.45 7.84 4.50
CA CYS A 123 -12.07 6.88 5.41
C CYS A 123 -11.43 6.89 6.81
N VAL A 124 -10.10 6.84 6.87
CA VAL A 124 -9.35 6.92 8.14
C VAL A 124 -9.70 8.20 8.90
N SER A 125 -9.73 9.36 8.22
CA SER A 125 -10.13 10.64 8.83
C SER A 125 -11.55 10.61 9.36
N THR A 126 -12.50 10.07 8.58
CA THR A 126 -13.91 9.92 8.98
C THR A 126 -14.03 9.03 10.21
N ALA A 127 -13.36 7.88 10.24
CA ALA A 127 -13.38 6.96 11.38
C ALA A 127 -12.77 7.59 12.64
N ILE A 128 -11.62 8.25 12.50
CA ILE A 128 -10.97 8.95 13.61
C ILE A 128 -11.93 9.99 14.24
N LYS A 129 -12.58 10.82 13.44
CA LYS A 129 -13.52 11.83 13.91
C LYS A 129 -14.78 11.22 14.53
N ALA A 130 -15.28 10.13 13.95
CA ALA A 130 -16.48 9.44 14.43
C ALA A 130 -16.30 8.79 15.81
N PHE A 131 -15.08 8.33 16.14
CA PHE A 131 -14.84 7.48 17.31
C PHE A 131 -13.83 8.03 18.31
N THR A 132 -13.20 9.18 18.04
CA THR A 132 -12.24 9.81 18.96
C THR A 132 -12.43 11.32 19.01
N THR A 133 -11.85 11.95 20.04
CA THR A 133 -11.78 13.41 20.19
C THR A 133 -10.34 13.91 20.04
N PRO A 134 -10.11 15.22 19.72
CA PRO A 134 -8.76 15.79 19.71
C PRO A 134 -8.02 15.54 21.02
N GLY A 135 -6.74 15.22 20.92
CA GLY A 135 -5.88 14.85 22.04
C GLY A 135 -5.85 13.35 22.36
N GLU A 136 -6.80 12.56 21.89
CA GLU A 136 -6.78 11.10 22.10
C GLU A 136 -5.67 10.44 21.28
N LYS A 137 -5.12 9.36 21.85
CA LYS A 137 -4.09 8.54 21.23
C LYS A 137 -4.70 7.41 20.41
N ILE A 138 -4.07 7.11 19.26
CA ILE A 138 -4.46 6.03 18.37
C ILE A 138 -3.26 5.14 18.17
N LEU A 139 -3.43 3.81 18.32
CA LEU A 139 -2.34 2.86 18.15
C LEU A 139 -2.01 2.65 16.67
N LEU A 140 -0.72 2.72 16.36
CA LEU A 140 -0.10 2.38 15.08
C LEU A 140 1.11 1.48 15.30
N HIS A 141 1.51 0.72 14.27
CA HIS A 141 2.82 0.05 14.25
C HIS A 141 3.84 0.94 13.54
N SER A 142 5.10 0.95 14.00
CA SER A 142 6.20 1.61 13.28
C SER A 142 7.25 0.59 12.81
N PRO A 143 7.89 0.75 11.64
CA PRO A 143 7.61 1.80 10.67
C PRO A 143 6.17 1.80 10.18
N THR A 144 5.63 2.98 9.79
CA THR A 144 4.22 3.13 9.40
C THR A 144 4.06 3.99 8.14
N TYR A 145 2.89 3.92 7.52
CA TYR A 145 2.58 4.78 6.38
C TYR A 145 2.41 6.24 6.83
N ILE A 146 3.17 7.15 6.21
CA ILE A 146 3.17 8.58 6.50
C ILE A 146 1.77 9.23 6.49
N GLY A 147 0.87 8.74 5.62
CA GLY A 147 -0.49 9.26 5.54
C GLY A 147 -1.29 9.08 6.83
N PHE A 148 -1.03 8.04 7.62
CA PHE A 148 -1.72 7.84 8.90
C PHE A 148 -1.32 8.91 9.92
N THR A 149 -0.01 9.14 10.09
CA THR A 149 0.49 10.16 11.05
C THR A 149 0.04 11.56 10.65
N HIS A 150 0.07 11.91 9.37
CA HIS A 150 -0.46 13.19 8.89
C HIS A 150 -1.96 13.36 9.16
N VAL A 151 -2.77 12.31 8.96
CA VAL A 151 -4.21 12.39 9.28
C VAL A 151 -4.42 12.58 10.77
N LEU A 152 -3.66 11.90 11.63
CA LEU A 152 -3.74 12.07 13.08
C LEU A 152 -3.37 13.49 13.49
N GLU A 153 -2.25 14.02 13.04
CA GLU A 153 -1.79 15.38 13.31
C GLU A 153 -2.80 16.41 12.84
N ASN A 154 -3.24 16.33 11.58
CA ASN A 154 -4.21 17.27 11.00
C ASN A 154 -5.58 17.23 11.68
N THR A 155 -5.93 16.14 12.31
CA THR A 155 -7.18 15.99 13.08
C THR A 155 -6.99 16.23 14.58
N GLY A 156 -5.78 16.59 15.03
CA GLY A 156 -5.43 16.86 16.41
C GLY A 156 -5.38 15.62 17.30
N ARG A 157 -5.15 14.42 16.72
CA ARG A 157 -4.94 13.17 17.45
C ARG A 157 -3.45 12.87 17.55
N VAL A 158 -3.09 11.96 18.45
CA VAL A 158 -1.70 11.60 18.71
C VAL A 158 -1.45 10.15 18.29
N ALA A 159 -0.39 9.95 17.52
CA ALA A 159 0.07 8.60 17.19
C ALA A 159 0.75 7.96 18.40
N GLU A 160 0.27 6.80 18.85
CA GLU A 160 0.97 5.94 19.80
C GLU A 160 1.58 4.78 19.03
N LEU A 161 2.91 4.82 18.86
CA LEU A 161 3.63 3.89 18.00
C LEU A 161 4.07 2.65 18.79
N SER A 162 3.63 1.47 18.37
CA SER A 162 4.16 0.18 18.82
C SER A 162 5.14 -0.33 17.78
N PRO A 163 6.47 -0.31 18.06
CA PRO A 163 7.47 -0.72 17.10
C PRO A 163 7.36 -2.19 16.72
N LEU A 164 7.39 -2.47 15.43
CA LEU A 164 7.61 -3.82 14.92
C LEU A 164 9.03 -4.26 15.28
N LYS A 165 9.21 -5.57 15.47
CA LYS A 165 10.52 -6.17 15.74
C LYS A 165 10.84 -7.18 14.66
N LYS A 166 12.11 -7.28 14.27
CA LYS A 166 12.57 -8.38 13.41
C LYS A 166 12.81 -9.63 14.25
N ASP A 167 12.33 -10.77 13.80
CA ASP A 167 12.68 -12.07 14.37
C ASP A 167 14.07 -12.52 13.91
N GLU A 168 14.50 -13.71 14.34
CA GLU A 168 15.79 -14.32 14.00
C GLU A 168 16.03 -14.53 12.50
N ASN A 169 14.95 -14.54 11.71
CA ASN A 169 14.98 -14.66 10.26
C ASN A 169 14.86 -13.29 9.53
N GLY A 170 14.91 -12.19 10.27
CA GLY A 170 14.77 -10.85 9.75
C GLY A 170 13.34 -10.47 9.34
N VAL A 171 12.33 -11.22 9.75
CA VAL A 171 10.93 -10.97 9.45
C VAL A 171 10.30 -10.04 10.48
N TRP A 172 9.64 -9.00 10.02
CA TRP A 172 8.95 -8.07 10.91
C TRP A 172 7.77 -8.72 11.64
N ARG A 173 7.69 -8.52 12.95
CA ARG A 173 6.66 -9.06 13.84
C ARG A 173 6.04 -7.98 14.70
N MET A 174 4.76 -8.12 15.03
CA MET A 174 4.10 -7.28 16.03
C MET A 174 4.60 -7.64 17.42
N ASP A 175 4.85 -6.64 18.26
CA ASP A 175 5.12 -6.82 19.69
C ASP A 175 3.81 -6.78 20.47
N TYR A 176 3.16 -7.92 20.62
CA TYR A 176 1.85 -8.04 21.27
C TYR A 176 1.84 -7.56 22.72
N ALA A 177 2.95 -7.76 23.45
CA ALA A 177 3.09 -7.30 24.82
C ALA A 177 3.14 -5.77 24.88
N ASP A 178 3.91 -5.14 24.00
CA ASP A 178 4.01 -3.69 23.88
C ASP A 178 2.68 -3.07 23.43
N MET A 179 2.00 -3.66 22.42
CA MET A 179 0.66 -3.23 22.00
C MET A 179 -0.32 -3.20 23.18
N ASN A 180 -0.43 -4.30 23.92
CA ASN A 180 -1.36 -4.40 25.04
C ASN A 180 -1.03 -3.42 26.17
N ARG A 181 0.27 -3.25 26.49
CA ARG A 181 0.75 -2.29 27.46
C ARG A 181 0.37 -0.85 27.08
N ARG A 182 0.69 -0.44 25.84
CA ARG A 182 0.41 0.92 25.33
C ARG A 182 -1.08 1.24 25.30
N ILE A 183 -1.91 0.30 24.87
CA ILE A 183 -3.36 0.44 24.85
C ILE A 183 -3.88 0.71 26.26
N LYS A 184 -3.45 -0.07 27.25
CA LYS A 184 -3.90 0.05 28.64
C LYS A 184 -3.40 1.33 29.31
N GLU A 185 -2.11 1.62 29.19
CA GLU A 185 -1.50 2.82 29.82
C GLU A 185 -2.04 4.13 29.26
N ASN A 186 -2.42 4.16 27.98
CA ASN A 186 -2.90 5.36 27.30
C ASN A 186 -4.41 5.35 27.04
N HIS A 187 -5.16 4.37 27.55
CA HIS A 187 -6.62 4.23 27.38
C HIS A 187 -7.06 4.33 25.91
N ILE A 188 -6.36 3.63 25.03
CA ILE A 188 -6.60 3.70 23.58
C ILE A 188 -7.85 2.89 23.21
N HIS A 189 -8.74 3.49 22.43
CA HIS A 189 -10.00 2.88 21.97
C HIS A 189 -10.05 2.66 20.46
N LEU A 190 -9.05 3.15 19.71
CA LEU A 190 -8.97 3.04 18.26
C LEU A 190 -7.54 2.68 17.84
N ALA A 191 -7.43 1.74 16.92
CA ALA A 191 -6.16 1.34 16.33
C ALA A 191 -6.25 1.34 14.80
N ILE A 192 -5.14 1.59 14.12
CA ILE A 192 -5.01 1.41 12.67
C ILE A 192 -4.09 0.22 12.42
N LEU A 193 -4.60 -0.78 11.72
CA LEU A 193 -3.88 -1.96 11.28
C LEU A 193 -3.71 -1.92 9.75
N CYS A 194 -2.48 -1.88 9.25
CA CYS A 194 -2.18 -1.95 7.82
C CYS A 194 -1.90 -3.41 7.42
N SER A 195 -2.69 -3.95 6.48
CA SER A 195 -2.63 -5.36 6.09
C SER A 195 -2.97 -5.57 4.60
N PRO A 196 -2.02 -5.86 3.73
CA PRO A 196 -0.55 -5.92 3.90
C PRO A 196 0.08 -4.62 4.37
N HIS A 197 1.20 -4.72 5.09
CA HIS A 197 1.80 -3.58 5.80
C HIS A 197 2.77 -2.78 4.92
N ASN A 198 2.53 -1.48 4.78
CA ASN A 198 3.44 -0.52 4.15
C ASN A 198 4.11 0.33 5.25
N PRO A 199 5.47 0.43 5.29
CA PRO A 199 6.40 0.14 4.20
C PRO A 199 7.04 -1.26 4.23
N CYS A 200 6.85 -2.07 5.26
CA CYS A 200 7.63 -3.29 5.50
C CYS A 200 7.27 -4.47 4.59
N GLY A 201 6.17 -4.39 3.83
CA GLY A 201 5.75 -5.44 2.91
C GLY A 201 5.25 -6.73 3.59
N ARG A 202 4.89 -6.68 4.89
CA ARG A 202 4.37 -7.86 5.59
C ARG A 202 2.96 -8.22 5.15
N VAL A 203 2.72 -9.50 4.96
CA VAL A 203 1.39 -10.11 4.86
C VAL A 203 1.16 -10.90 6.14
N TRP A 204 0.29 -10.39 7.03
CA TRP A 204 0.09 -10.99 8.34
C TRP A 204 -0.53 -12.37 8.25
N THR A 205 0.02 -13.35 8.98
CA THR A 205 -0.55 -14.70 9.05
C THR A 205 -1.85 -14.69 9.86
N ARG A 206 -2.63 -15.79 9.78
CA ARG A 206 -3.84 -15.95 10.57
C ARG A 206 -3.54 -15.83 12.06
N GLU A 207 -2.50 -16.50 12.52
CA GLU A 207 -2.08 -16.53 13.92
C GLU A 207 -1.67 -15.13 14.42
N GLU A 208 -0.97 -14.35 13.58
CA GLU A 208 -0.60 -12.96 13.89
C GLU A 208 -1.84 -12.07 14.03
N LEU A 209 -2.78 -12.19 13.10
CA LEU A 209 -4.04 -11.45 13.15
C LEU A 209 -4.91 -11.89 14.33
N GLU A 210 -5.00 -13.18 14.64
CA GLU A 210 -5.74 -13.69 15.81
C GLU A 210 -5.21 -13.11 17.12
N GLN A 211 -3.90 -13.04 17.29
CA GLN A 211 -3.26 -12.45 18.46
C GLN A 211 -3.52 -10.95 18.56
N ALA A 212 -3.35 -10.21 17.46
CA ALA A 212 -3.64 -8.78 17.44
C ALA A 212 -5.12 -8.48 17.76
N MET A 213 -6.03 -9.20 17.10
CA MET A 213 -7.47 -9.02 17.31
C MET A 213 -7.92 -9.44 18.72
N ALA A 214 -7.27 -10.41 19.35
CA ALA A 214 -7.52 -10.76 20.75
C ALA A 214 -7.19 -9.60 21.70
N ILE A 215 -6.05 -8.92 21.48
CA ILE A 215 -5.66 -7.75 22.26
C ILE A 215 -6.66 -6.60 22.06
N PHE A 216 -7.07 -6.32 20.82
CA PHE A 216 -8.07 -5.28 20.54
C PHE A 216 -9.43 -5.61 21.17
N ARG A 217 -9.83 -6.88 21.18
CA ARG A 217 -11.05 -7.34 21.85
C ARG A 217 -10.99 -7.12 23.35
N GLU A 218 -9.90 -7.57 23.99
CA GLU A 218 -9.72 -7.45 25.45
C GLU A 218 -9.74 -5.99 25.93
N ASN A 219 -9.26 -5.08 25.10
CA ASN A 219 -9.20 -3.66 25.40
C ASN A 219 -10.35 -2.84 24.75
N GLN A 220 -11.35 -3.50 24.16
CA GLN A 220 -12.51 -2.89 23.51
C GLN A 220 -12.16 -1.87 22.41
N CYS A 221 -11.02 -2.05 21.73
CA CYS A 221 -10.60 -1.18 20.64
C CYS A 221 -11.41 -1.44 19.36
N ILE A 222 -11.80 -0.37 18.69
CA ILE A 222 -12.22 -0.39 17.28
C ILE A 222 -10.96 -0.47 16.43
N VAL A 223 -11.02 -1.19 15.32
CA VAL A 223 -9.90 -1.35 14.40
C VAL A 223 -10.25 -0.77 13.04
N ILE A 224 -9.44 0.17 12.55
CA ILE A 224 -9.43 0.55 11.14
C ILE A 224 -8.41 -0.37 10.47
N SER A 225 -8.87 -1.28 9.61
CA SER A 225 -7.99 -2.16 8.84
C SER A 225 -7.81 -1.59 7.43
N ASP A 226 -6.65 -1.01 7.18
CA ASP A 226 -6.28 -0.56 5.84
C ASP A 226 -5.78 -1.76 5.03
N GLU A 227 -6.63 -2.24 4.13
CA GLU A 227 -6.38 -3.40 3.28
C GLU A 227 -6.21 -3.00 1.79
N ILE A 228 -5.78 -1.77 1.53
CA ILE A 228 -5.59 -1.24 0.17
C ILE A 228 -4.58 -2.05 -0.67
N TRP A 229 -3.70 -2.81 -0.01
CA TRP A 229 -2.68 -3.63 -0.65
C TRP A 229 -3.09 -5.12 -0.78
N SER A 230 -4.32 -5.46 -0.45
CA SER A 230 -4.81 -6.85 -0.35
C SER A 230 -4.64 -7.70 -1.62
N ASP A 231 -4.53 -7.07 -2.78
CA ASP A 231 -4.36 -7.77 -4.07
C ASP A 231 -2.89 -7.89 -4.51
N ILE A 232 -1.97 -7.10 -3.92
CA ILE A 232 -0.56 -7.10 -4.27
C ILE A 232 0.20 -8.05 -3.35
N LEU A 233 0.24 -9.31 -3.75
CA LEU A 233 0.78 -10.42 -2.96
C LEU A 233 1.91 -11.09 -3.75
N LEU A 234 3.05 -11.27 -3.10
CA LEU A 234 4.28 -11.73 -3.73
C LEU A 234 4.60 -13.17 -3.36
N ASN A 235 5.26 -13.89 -4.26
CA ASN A 235 5.79 -15.23 -4.00
C ASN A 235 4.74 -16.22 -3.46
N GLY A 236 3.47 -16.10 -3.90
CA GLY A 236 2.39 -17.01 -3.52
C GLY A 236 1.79 -16.78 -2.13
N ASN A 237 2.17 -15.69 -1.45
CA ASN A 237 1.51 -15.29 -0.20
C ASN A 237 0.03 -14.99 -0.44
N LYS A 238 -0.79 -15.07 0.62
CA LYS A 238 -2.24 -14.87 0.55
C LYS A 238 -2.68 -13.88 1.61
N HIS A 239 -3.47 -12.90 1.20
CA HIS A 239 -4.12 -11.98 2.12
C HIS A 239 -5.23 -12.68 2.90
N ILE A 240 -5.36 -12.31 4.17
CA ILE A 240 -6.45 -12.74 5.05
C ILE A 240 -7.15 -11.46 5.51
N PRO A 241 -8.41 -11.21 5.08
CA PRO A 241 -9.15 -10.07 5.57
C PRO A 241 -9.28 -10.10 7.09
N THR A 242 -8.95 -9.00 7.76
CA THR A 242 -9.00 -8.90 9.22
C THR A 242 -10.37 -9.27 9.78
N GLN A 243 -11.43 -8.91 9.06
CA GLN A 243 -12.82 -9.24 9.41
C GLN A 243 -13.14 -10.74 9.33
N SER A 244 -12.32 -11.55 8.68
CA SER A 244 -12.52 -13.01 8.56
C SER A 244 -11.96 -13.83 9.72
N ILE A 245 -11.24 -13.18 10.64
CA ILE A 245 -10.54 -13.88 11.75
C ILE A 245 -11.52 -14.44 12.77
N SER A 246 -12.54 -13.67 13.12
CA SER A 246 -13.57 -14.10 14.07
C SER A 246 -14.83 -13.22 13.94
N GLU A 247 -15.93 -13.66 14.56
CA GLU A 247 -17.15 -12.84 14.61
C GLU A 247 -16.94 -11.53 15.36
N ASP A 248 -16.10 -11.53 16.40
CA ASP A 248 -15.70 -10.31 17.11
C ASP A 248 -14.88 -9.38 16.20
N ALA A 249 -13.88 -9.90 15.50
CA ALA A 249 -13.08 -9.13 14.53
C ALA A 249 -13.98 -8.51 13.45
N LYS A 250 -14.93 -9.27 12.91
CA LYS A 250 -15.92 -8.80 11.94
C LYS A 250 -16.72 -7.60 12.45
N ASN A 251 -17.11 -7.63 13.74
CA ASN A 251 -17.97 -6.63 14.34
C ASN A 251 -17.23 -5.37 14.85
N ARG A 252 -15.91 -5.45 15.11
CA ARG A 252 -15.13 -4.30 15.59
C ARG A 252 -14.30 -3.60 14.53
N THR A 253 -14.27 -4.13 13.29
CA THR A 253 -13.38 -3.65 12.25
C THR A 253 -14.12 -2.82 11.20
N ILE A 254 -13.54 -1.67 10.87
CA ILE A 254 -13.81 -0.86 9.68
C ILE A 254 -12.71 -1.22 8.69
N ALA A 255 -13.01 -2.10 7.72
CA ALA A 255 -12.05 -2.47 6.70
C ALA A 255 -12.15 -1.53 5.49
N VAL A 256 -11.00 -1.09 4.98
CA VAL A 256 -10.93 -0.10 3.88
C VAL A 256 -10.16 -0.68 2.71
N TYR A 257 -10.73 -0.53 1.53
CA TYR A 257 -10.21 -1.05 0.28
C TYR A 257 -10.26 -0.01 -0.83
N ALA A 258 -9.41 -0.15 -1.81
CA ALA A 258 -9.47 0.66 -3.04
C ALA A 258 -8.77 -0.05 -4.20
N PRO A 259 -9.23 0.12 -5.44
CA PRO A 259 -8.52 -0.37 -6.62
C PRO A 259 -7.26 0.45 -6.95
N SER A 260 -7.00 1.54 -6.23
CA SER A 260 -6.00 2.54 -6.58
C SER A 260 -4.57 2.01 -6.57
N LYS A 261 -4.20 1.12 -5.65
CA LYS A 261 -2.87 0.51 -5.61
C LYS A 261 -2.76 -0.67 -6.56
N THR A 262 -3.80 -1.50 -6.61
CA THR A 262 -3.85 -2.67 -7.48
C THR A 262 -3.79 -2.30 -8.95
N PHE A 263 -4.51 -1.25 -9.38
CA PHE A 263 -4.68 -0.89 -10.79
C PHE A 263 -4.15 0.49 -11.17
N ASN A 264 -3.31 1.10 -10.32
CA ASN A 264 -2.73 2.43 -10.59
C ASN A 264 -3.77 3.54 -10.78
N LEU A 265 -4.79 3.60 -9.94
CA LEU A 265 -5.92 4.52 -10.05
C LEU A 265 -5.94 5.62 -8.98
N ALA A 266 -4.81 5.93 -8.35
CA ALA A 266 -4.76 6.92 -7.27
C ALA A 266 -5.30 8.31 -7.69
N GLY A 267 -5.08 8.71 -8.93
CA GLY A 267 -5.57 9.98 -9.49
C GLY A 267 -7.09 10.07 -9.66
N LEU A 268 -7.80 8.93 -9.61
CA LEU A 268 -9.27 8.91 -9.71
C LEU A 268 -9.97 8.97 -8.35
N ILE A 269 -9.23 8.86 -7.26
CA ILE A 269 -9.73 8.92 -5.88
C ILE A 269 -11.01 8.09 -5.71
N GLY A 270 -10.91 6.84 -5.39
CA GLY A 270 -12.05 5.95 -5.14
C GLY A 270 -11.64 4.89 -4.14
N SER A 271 -12.40 4.76 -3.07
CA SER A 271 -12.25 3.70 -2.09
C SER A 271 -13.61 3.34 -1.51
N TYR A 272 -13.65 2.26 -0.76
CA TYR A 272 -14.85 1.85 -0.06
C TYR A 272 -14.49 1.19 1.25
N HIS A 273 -15.39 1.32 2.22
CA HIS A 273 -15.32 0.53 3.44
C HIS A 273 -16.24 -0.67 3.39
N ILE A 274 -15.88 -1.69 4.15
CA ILE A 274 -16.76 -2.81 4.50
C ILE A 274 -16.96 -2.78 6.01
N ILE A 275 -18.22 -2.61 6.45
CA ILE A 275 -18.60 -2.57 7.87
C ILE A 275 -19.84 -3.43 8.09
N TYR A 276 -19.71 -4.43 8.97
CA TYR A 276 -20.83 -5.31 9.32
C TYR A 276 -21.62 -4.81 10.54
N ASN A 277 -20.97 -4.13 11.47
CA ASN A 277 -21.59 -3.58 12.67
C ASN A 277 -22.41 -2.33 12.34
N ASN A 278 -23.71 -2.37 12.59
CA ASN A 278 -24.61 -1.25 12.29
C ASN A 278 -24.26 0.03 13.08
N TYR A 279 -23.82 -0.09 14.33
CA TYR A 279 -23.41 1.08 15.12
C TYR A 279 -22.21 1.80 14.48
N LEU A 280 -21.17 1.05 14.12
CA LEU A 280 -20.00 1.63 13.45
C LEU A 280 -20.38 2.26 12.11
N LYS A 281 -21.20 1.58 11.32
CA LYS A 281 -21.69 2.08 10.03
C LYS A 281 -22.50 3.38 10.17
N ASP A 282 -23.43 3.43 11.11
CA ASP A 282 -24.25 4.62 11.33
C ASP A 282 -23.43 5.81 11.82
N ARG A 283 -22.42 5.58 12.65
CA ARG A 283 -21.48 6.61 13.10
C ARG A 283 -20.63 7.15 11.94
N MET A 284 -20.06 6.24 11.10
CA MET A 284 -19.33 6.61 9.90
C MET A 284 -20.19 7.45 8.96
N LYS A 285 -21.40 6.98 8.69
CA LYS A 285 -22.33 7.69 7.80
C LYS A 285 -22.65 9.09 8.30
N ARG A 286 -22.93 9.27 9.58
CA ARG A 286 -23.22 10.59 10.15
C ARG A 286 -22.04 11.55 10.02
N GLU A 287 -20.83 11.08 10.26
CA GLU A 287 -19.62 11.89 10.11
C GLU A 287 -19.41 12.30 8.65
N SER A 288 -19.58 11.37 7.70
CA SER A 288 -19.52 11.67 6.26
C SER A 288 -20.60 12.67 5.82
N ASP A 289 -21.84 12.49 6.27
CA ASP A 289 -22.95 13.38 5.92
C ASP A 289 -22.73 14.83 6.40
N MET A 290 -22.07 15.02 7.54
CA MET A 290 -21.78 16.36 8.08
C MET A 290 -20.85 17.18 7.20
N THR A 291 -19.97 16.54 6.48
CA THR A 291 -18.99 17.23 5.62
C THR A 291 -19.53 17.49 4.21
N HIS A 292 -20.60 16.83 3.78
CA HIS A 292 -21.13 16.83 2.41
C HIS A 292 -20.07 16.56 1.32
N TYR A 293 -18.96 15.95 1.72
CA TYR A 293 -17.75 15.84 0.91
C TYR A 293 -17.53 14.42 0.36
N ASN A 294 -18.09 13.42 1.02
CA ASN A 294 -17.86 12.01 0.72
C ASN A 294 -18.82 11.51 -0.38
N SER A 295 -18.76 12.13 -1.56
CA SER A 295 -19.57 11.78 -2.71
C SER A 295 -18.73 11.16 -3.82
N MET A 296 -19.19 10.01 -4.33
CA MET A 296 -18.50 9.26 -5.38
C MET A 296 -18.42 10.07 -6.69
N ASN A 297 -17.25 10.06 -7.31
CA ASN A 297 -17.07 10.53 -8.68
C ASN A 297 -17.57 9.47 -9.66
N VAL A 298 -18.40 9.85 -10.65
CA VAL A 298 -19.00 8.90 -11.58
C VAL A 298 -17.96 8.13 -12.41
N LEU A 299 -16.85 8.76 -12.80
CA LEU A 299 -15.80 8.08 -13.56
C LEU A 299 -15.02 7.09 -12.70
N SER A 300 -14.83 7.41 -11.41
CA SER A 300 -14.23 6.47 -10.44
C SER A 300 -15.07 5.21 -10.23
N MET A 301 -16.40 5.36 -10.23
CA MET A 301 -17.32 4.22 -10.19
C MET A 301 -17.11 3.28 -11.40
N HIS A 302 -17.07 3.85 -12.61
CA HIS A 302 -16.85 3.08 -13.82
C HIS A 302 -15.43 2.51 -13.91
N ALA A 303 -14.44 3.20 -13.38
CA ALA A 303 -13.08 2.66 -13.27
C ALA A 303 -13.02 1.40 -12.38
N LEU A 304 -13.70 1.41 -11.22
CA LEU A 304 -13.78 0.23 -10.34
C LEU A 304 -14.51 -0.92 -11.03
N ILE A 305 -15.63 -0.66 -11.70
CA ILE A 305 -16.35 -1.68 -12.46
C ILE A 305 -15.44 -2.30 -13.53
N GLY A 306 -14.67 -1.48 -14.24
CA GLY A 306 -13.70 -1.95 -15.24
C GLY A 306 -12.55 -2.75 -14.62
N ALA A 307 -12.08 -2.36 -13.44
CA ALA A 307 -11.00 -3.02 -12.70
C ALA A 307 -11.40 -4.42 -12.21
N TYR A 308 -12.62 -4.57 -11.71
CA TYR A 308 -13.09 -5.81 -11.06
C TYR A 308 -13.80 -6.76 -12.03
N LYS A 309 -13.44 -6.72 -13.32
CA LYS A 309 -13.83 -7.72 -14.32
C LYS A 309 -12.88 -8.93 -14.30
N ASP A 310 -13.22 -9.97 -15.02
CA ASP A 310 -12.42 -11.19 -15.11
C ASP A 310 -11.02 -10.92 -15.63
N GLU A 311 -10.86 -10.00 -16.59
CA GLU A 311 -9.55 -9.56 -17.10
C GLU A 311 -8.72 -8.88 -16.00
N GLY A 312 -9.36 -8.25 -15.02
CA GLY A 312 -8.70 -7.66 -13.85
C GLY A 312 -8.04 -8.72 -12.97
N HIS A 313 -8.64 -9.88 -12.78
CA HIS A 313 -8.05 -10.99 -12.03
C HIS A 313 -6.76 -11.46 -12.69
N GLN A 314 -6.79 -11.73 -14.00
CA GLN A 314 -5.61 -12.17 -14.74
C GLN A 314 -4.50 -11.11 -14.72
N TRP A 315 -4.87 -9.83 -14.92
CA TRP A 315 -3.91 -8.74 -14.91
C TRP A 315 -3.19 -8.63 -13.55
N VAL A 316 -3.92 -8.77 -12.44
CA VAL A 316 -3.34 -8.74 -11.08
C VAL A 316 -2.42 -9.94 -10.85
N ASP A 317 -2.78 -11.13 -11.30
CA ASP A 317 -1.97 -12.31 -11.13
C ASP A 317 -0.63 -12.18 -11.89
N GLU A 318 -0.66 -11.73 -13.15
CA GLU A 318 0.55 -11.45 -13.94
C GLU A 318 1.38 -10.30 -13.35
N LEU A 319 0.72 -9.23 -12.83
CA LEU A 319 1.40 -8.16 -12.11
C LEU A 319 2.17 -8.68 -10.90
N CYS A 320 1.54 -9.51 -10.07
CA CYS A 320 2.16 -10.07 -8.87
C CYS A 320 3.37 -10.96 -9.21
N GLU A 321 3.34 -11.66 -10.32
CA GLU A 321 4.49 -12.43 -10.81
C GLU A 321 5.64 -11.51 -11.24
N MET A 322 5.36 -10.45 -12.01
CA MET A 322 6.37 -9.45 -12.40
C MET A 322 6.96 -8.75 -11.17
N LEU A 323 6.11 -8.34 -10.23
CA LEU A 323 6.56 -7.70 -8.99
C LEU A 323 7.40 -8.66 -8.12
N SER A 324 7.03 -9.93 -8.06
CA SER A 324 7.82 -10.95 -7.36
C SER A 324 9.22 -11.09 -7.98
N LYS A 325 9.31 -11.09 -9.32
CA LYS A 325 10.61 -11.09 -10.03
C LYS A 325 11.45 -9.86 -9.67
N ASN A 326 10.85 -8.67 -9.71
CA ASN A 326 11.54 -7.42 -9.37
C ASN A 326 12.05 -7.41 -7.93
N ILE A 327 11.18 -7.77 -6.98
CA ILE A 327 11.50 -7.81 -5.55
C ILE A 327 12.58 -8.85 -5.25
N ASN A 328 12.46 -10.06 -5.81
CA ASN A 328 13.45 -11.11 -5.58
C ASN A 328 14.84 -10.69 -6.09
N TYR A 329 14.93 -10.12 -7.30
CA TYR A 329 16.18 -9.60 -7.83
C TYR A 329 16.80 -8.54 -6.92
N ALA A 330 16.03 -7.53 -6.52
CA ALA A 330 16.48 -6.44 -5.67
C ALA A 330 16.92 -6.93 -4.29
N TYR A 331 16.12 -7.80 -3.66
CA TYR A 331 16.41 -8.40 -2.36
C TYR A 331 17.69 -9.23 -2.41
N ASP A 332 17.82 -10.14 -3.39
CA ASP A 332 18.97 -11.03 -3.51
C ASP A 332 20.26 -10.24 -3.76
N LEU A 333 20.22 -9.18 -4.58
CA LEU A 333 21.38 -8.33 -4.83
C LEU A 333 21.81 -7.62 -3.52
N ILE A 334 20.91 -7.01 -2.78
CA ILE A 334 21.24 -6.32 -1.53
C ILE A 334 21.83 -7.31 -0.53
N GLN A 335 21.17 -8.47 -0.32
CA GLN A 335 21.63 -9.48 0.66
C GLN A 335 23.00 -10.07 0.34
N ASN A 336 23.33 -10.22 -0.93
CA ASN A 336 24.55 -10.92 -1.34
C ASN A 336 25.71 -9.98 -1.66
N GLU A 337 25.44 -8.71 -1.98
CA GLU A 337 26.45 -7.84 -2.57
C GLU A 337 26.64 -6.50 -1.86
N ILE A 338 25.77 -6.12 -0.91
CA ILE A 338 25.84 -4.83 -0.21
C ILE A 338 25.85 -5.05 1.30
N GLU A 339 27.03 -4.96 1.89
CA GLU A 339 27.21 -5.14 3.34
C GLU A 339 26.71 -3.92 4.12
N GLY A 340 26.08 -4.15 5.27
CA GLY A 340 25.60 -3.10 6.17
C GLY A 340 24.23 -2.52 5.82
N ILE A 341 23.54 -3.05 4.81
CA ILE A 341 22.13 -2.72 4.53
C ILE A 341 21.24 -3.87 4.97
N GLU A 342 20.32 -3.58 5.87
CA GLU A 342 19.30 -4.52 6.28
C GLU A 342 18.04 -4.38 5.45
N VAL A 343 17.53 -5.49 4.94
CA VAL A 343 16.26 -5.56 4.22
C VAL A 343 15.50 -6.83 4.60
N SER A 344 14.21 -6.70 4.89
CA SER A 344 13.31 -7.84 5.03
C SER A 344 12.66 -8.13 3.68
N LYS A 345 12.53 -9.42 3.32
CA LYS A 345 11.91 -9.80 2.05
C LYS A 345 10.42 -9.47 2.08
N PRO A 346 9.91 -8.60 1.20
CA PRO A 346 8.49 -8.28 1.15
C PRO A 346 7.65 -9.51 0.73
N GLU A 347 6.52 -9.68 1.38
CA GLU A 347 5.52 -10.71 1.10
C GLU A 347 4.33 -10.14 0.32
N GLY A 348 4.16 -8.83 0.37
CA GLY A 348 3.14 -8.06 -0.35
C GLY A 348 3.58 -6.62 -0.56
N THR A 349 2.75 -5.84 -1.21
CA THR A 349 3.04 -4.51 -1.75
C THR A 349 4.06 -4.55 -2.89
N TYR A 350 4.42 -3.41 -3.46
CA TYR A 350 5.57 -3.28 -4.37
C TYR A 350 6.69 -2.42 -3.78
N MET A 351 6.71 -2.32 -2.43
CA MET A 351 7.70 -1.54 -1.71
C MET A 351 8.82 -2.42 -1.19
N LEU A 352 10.06 -1.97 -1.36
CA LEU A 352 11.24 -2.47 -0.69
C LEU A 352 11.67 -1.42 0.34
N PHE A 353 11.86 -1.84 1.59
CA PHE A 353 12.22 -0.95 2.69
C PHE A 353 13.57 -1.35 3.27
N LEU A 354 14.55 -0.46 3.09
CA LEU A 354 15.94 -0.63 3.49
C LEU A 354 16.16 0.06 4.83
N HIS A 355 17.01 -0.50 5.68
CA HIS A 355 17.57 0.16 6.86
C HIS A 355 19.08 0.25 6.69
N CYS A 356 19.63 1.45 6.67
CA CYS A 356 20.99 1.74 6.19
C CYS A 356 21.95 2.21 7.31
N GLU A 357 21.59 2.04 8.60
CA GLU A 357 22.37 2.58 9.72
C GLU A 357 23.80 2.07 9.73
N GLU A 358 24.00 0.75 9.64
CA GLU A 358 25.31 0.12 9.66
C GLU A 358 26.17 0.53 8.44
N TYR A 359 25.53 0.53 7.23
CA TYR A 359 26.22 0.99 6.03
C TYR A 359 26.72 2.42 6.17
N CYS A 360 25.87 3.34 6.61
CA CYS A 360 26.24 4.74 6.79
C CYS A 360 27.39 4.91 7.81
N LYS A 361 27.33 4.20 8.94
CA LYS A 361 28.39 4.23 9.96
C LYS A 361 29.73 3.69 9.44
N ASN A 362 29.71 2.60 8.69
CA ASN A 362 30.90 1.97 8.13
C ASN A 362 31.60 2.83 7.06
N HIS A 363 30.85 3.73 6.41
CA HIS A 363 31.35 4.58 5.34
C HIS A 363 31.45 6.06 5.71
N ASP A 364 31.25 6.41 7.01
CA ASP A 364 31.25 7.78 7.53
C ASP A 364 30.29 8.70 6.75
N LEU A 365 29.08 8.22 6.50
CA LEU A 365 28.02 8.91 5.76
C LEU A 365 26.82 9.21 6.68
N THR A 366 26.15 10.32 6.38
CA THR A 366 24.79 10.55 6.86
C THR A 366 23.80 9.87 5.93
N ILE A 367 22.59 9.60 6.44
CA ILE A 367 21.50 9.05 5.61
C ILE A 367 21.12 10.00 4.46
N ASP A 368 21.16 11.32 4.71
CA ASP A 368 20.84 12.33 3.69
C ASP A 368 21.87 12.33 2.55
N GLU A 369 23.15 12.11 2.85
CA GLU A 369 24.19 11.95 1.82
C GLU A 369 23.96 10.67 1.00
N LEU A 370 23.60 9.57 1.65
CA LEU A 370 23.27 8.32 0.94
C LEU A 370 22.04 8.50 0.03
N ILE A 371 21.00 9.15 0.53
CA ILE A 371 19.79 9.45 -0.24
C ILE A 371 20.15 10.32 -1.46
N GLN A 372 20.93 11.37 -1.25
CA GLN A 372 21.36 12.27 -2.33
C GLN A 372 22.21 11.56 -3.39
N ARG A 373 23.11 10.64 -3.00
CA ARG A 373 23.88 9.83 -3.95
C ARG A 373 23.00 9.01 -4.88
N GLY A 374 21.90 8.42 -4.36
CA GLY A 374 20.92 7.72 -5.18
C GLY A 374 20.21 8.65 -6.17
N TRP A 375 19.80 9.83 -5.72
CA TRP A 375 19.18 10.83 -6.59
C TRP A 375 20.14 11.33 -7.67
N ASP A 376 21.41 11.53 -7.33
CA ASP A 376 22.46 11.97 -8.26
C ASP A 376 22.62 11.02 -9.46
N VAL A 377 22.43 9.73 -9.25
CA VAL A 377 22.48 8.72 -10.33
C VAL A 377 21.11 8.39 -10.93
N GLY A 378 20.11 9.19 -10.58
CA GLY A 378 18.75 9.09 -11.14
C GLY A 378 17.84 8.06 -10.48
N VAL A 379 18.29 7.36 -9.44
CA VAL A 379 17.43 6.46 -8.66
C VAL A 379 16.63 7.29 -7.66
N ALA A 380 15.40 7.62 -8.04
CA ALA A 380 14.53 8.49 -7.27
C ALA A 380 13.81 7.70 -6.17
N TRP A 381 14.52 7.31 -5.11
CA TRP A 381 13.98 6.65 -3.93
C TRP A 381 13.49 7.66 -2.87
N GLN A 382 12.84 7.18 -1.81
CA GLN A 382 12.23 8.01 -0.77
C GLN A 382 12.90 7.80 0.59
N GLN A 383 13.15 8.89 1.31
CA GLN A 383 13.65 8.85 2.69
C GLN A 383 12.69 8.12 3.64
N GLY A 384 13.23 7.44 4.65
CA GLY A 384 12.49 6.64 5.62
C GLY A 384 12.00 7.38 6.85
N ALA A 385 12.60 8.51 7.21
CA ALA A 385 12.24 9.27 8.41
C ALA A 385 10.74 9.57 8.53
N PRO A 386 9.99 9.96 7.47
CA PRO A 386 8.55 10.12 7.54
C PRO A 386 7.77 8.83 7.83
N PHE A 387 8.39 7.67 7.66
CA PHE A 387 7.83 6.36 8.02
C PHE A 387 8.24 5.91 9.43
N HIS A 388 8.90 6.78 10.20
CA HIS A 388 9.47 6.53 11.53
C HIS A 388 10.63 5.51 11.54
N ASP A 389 11.49 5.60 10.53
CA ASP A 389 12.81 4.97 10.50
C ASP A 389 13.82 6.01 9.97
N GLU A 390 14.58 6.61 10.87
CA GLU A 390 15.56 7.67 10.57
C GLU A 390 16.67 7.22 9.61
N TRP A 391 16.95 5.92 9.55
CA TRP A 391 17.94 5.31 8.66
C TRP A 391 17.30 4.59 7.46
N GLY A 392 16.00 4.77 7.30
CA GLY A 392 15.22 4.08 6.28
C GLY A 392 15.34 4.69 4.90
N ILE A 393 15.24 3.84 3.87
CA ILE A 393 14.98 4.22 2.48
C ILE A 393 13.88 3.33 1.94
N ARG A 394 12.83 3.93 1.36
CA ARG A 394 11.77 3.18 0.69
C ARG A 394 11.91 3.26 -0.83
N MET A 395 11.84 2.12 -1.50
CA MET A 395 11.87 2.00 -2.95
C MET A 395 10.58 1.40 -3.48
N ASN A 396 10.02 1.99 -4.54
CA ASN A 396 8.94 1.43 -5.32
C ASN A 396 9.51 0.60 -6.47
N LEU A 397 9.20 -0.69 -6.53
CA LEU A 397 9.69 -1.61 -7.57
C LEU A 397 8.63 -1.93 -8.64
N ALA A 398 7.51 -1.18 -8.69
CA ALA A 398 6.49 -1.31 -9.74
C ALA A 398 6.89 -0.54 -11.01
N VAL A 399 8.03 -0.90 -11.56
CA VAL A 399 8.60 -0.42 -12.83
C VAL A 399 9.01 -1.61 -13.67
N PRO A 400 9.17 -1.49 -15.00
CA PRO A 400 9.71 -2.57 -15.86
C PRO A 400 10.99 -3.18 -15.29
N TYR A 401 11.16 -4.49 -15.44
CA TYR A 401 12.31 -5.21 -14.89
C TYR A 401 13.66 -4.63 -15.37
N SER A 402 13.72 -4.16 -16.61
CA SER A 402 14.90 -3.47 -17.15
C SER A 402 15.29 -2.22 -16.36
N LEU A 403 14.30 -1.45 -15.86
CA LEU A 403 14.58 -0.29 -15.01
C LEU A 403 14.99 -0.70 -13.59
N VAL A 404 14.47 -1.81 -13.07
CA VAL A 404 14.94 -2.35 -11.78
C VAL A 404 16.40 -2.74 -11.86
N THR A 405 16.79 -3.53 -12.89
CA THR A 405 18.19 -3.94 -13.07
C THR A 405 19.10 -2.74 -13.28
N GLU A 406 18.70 -1.78 -14.11
CA GLU A 406 19.46 -0.53 -14.31
C GLU A 406 19.62 0.29 -13.01
N ALA A 407 18.56 0.41 -12.22
CA ALA A 407 18.62 1.13 -10.95
C ALA A 407 19.65 0.49 -9.99
N PHE A 408 19.59 -0.82 -9.82
CA PHE A 408 20.49 -1.55 -8.94
C PHE A 408 21.93 -1.60 -9.47
N ASP A 409 22.14 -1.65 -10.78
CA ASP A 409 23.46 -1.50 -11.38
C ASP A 409 24.07 -0.13 -11.08
N ARG A 410 23.27 0.95 -11.19
CA ARG A 410 23.72 2.31 -10.82
C ARG A 410 24.01 2.43 -9.33
N LEU A 411 23.15 1.91 -8.46
CA LEU A 411 23.36 1.91 -7.02
C LEU A 411 24.64 1.18 -6.65
N LYS A 412 24.87 -0.01 -7.18
CA LYS A 412 26.07 -0.81 -6.92
C LYS A 412 27.37 -0.14 -7.38
N HIS A 413 27.37 0.56 -8.52
CA HIS A 413 28.60 1.12 -9.07
C HIS A 413 28.93 2.53 -8.60
N TYR A 414 27.94 3.31 -8.19
CA TYR A 414 28.12 4.73 -7.92
C TYR A 414 27.67 5.19 -6.52
N VAL A 415 26.93 4.37 -5.80
CA VAL A 415 26.35 4.75 -4.50
C VAL A 415 26.90 3.89 -3.37
N PHE A 416 26.85 2.58 -3.54
CA PHE A 416 27.37 1.56 -2.63
C PHE A 416 28.76 1.07 -3.10
#